data_0f3240b6881d64c82f27ee292474b32a
#
_entry.id   0f3240b6881d64c82f27ee292474b32a
#
_cell.length_a   1.000
_cell.length_b   1.000
_cell.length_c   1.000
_cell.angle_alpha   90.00
_cell.angle_beta   90.00
_cell.angle_gamma   90.00
#
_symmetry.space_group_name_H-M   'P 1'
#
loop_
_entity.id
_entity.type
_entity.pdbx_description
1 polymer ?
#
loop_
_entity_poly.entity_id
_entity_poly.type
_entity_poly.pdbx_seq_one_letter_code
_entity_poly.pdbx_strand_id
1 'polypeptide(L)'
;MQQRFLSCQQTAWRLLPLATASVTLAWAASAQAPEVKAKLLDTNAWQQCAATTKNEDRLACFDAWAHQQQPLAAPPATGWTAPPAAASQAAGPGIAGAAAPASSSLERAQTGPVVVADNGLGLAPTNGGCRDPRYSEISRFYELEPGSDCGIFNLRGYRPMSVSVNVGDSINTAPAAEDKPGAAHRDFQKQELRIQVSARTKLASGLLTNPTSSGKDSLWLGYTMQSSWQAFNSDLSRPFRTTDHEPEIFYVYPTDAQLPFGWRWRYTGAGLVHQSNGQSDPLSRSWNRWYLITGAELDNRWQLHLKALERISEKFADDNNPYIQDYVGRGEVKLGWNVNDKNYLGLTARGSLGKGKGSGRLEWMRTVGPGFNGGRSNLRFHVQLFSGYGDSLIDYNFKRTALSVGFSLFDF
;
A
#
# COMPACT_ATOMS: atom_id res chain seq x y z
N MET A 1 27.45 42.68 -54.78
CA MET A 1 26.38 42.62 -55.76
C MET A 1 25.22 41.82 -55.15
N GLN A 2 24.12 42.52 -54.97
CA GLN A 2 22.70 42.09 -54.82
C GLN A 2 22.29 41.09 -53.75
N GLN A 3 21.57 41.73 -52.80
CA GLN A 3 20.53 41.22 -51.90
C GLN A 3 19.40 40.47 -52.66
N ARG A 4 18.85 39.43 -52.03
CA ARG A 4 17.42 39.13 -52.17
C ARG A 4 16.84 38.75 -50.81
N PHE A 5 15.98 39.65 -50.34
CA PHE A 5 14.98 39.42 -49.26
C PHE A 5 13.93 38.44 -49.76
N LEU A 6 13.53 37.50 -48.95
CA LEU A 6 12.25 36.81 -49.04
C LEU A 6 11.54 36.92 -47.69
N SER A 7 10.47 37.66 -47.69
CA SER A 7 9.49 37.87 -46.64
C SER A 7 8.70 36.56 -46.39
N CYS A 8 8.60 36.16 -45.15
CA CYS A 8 7.67 35.11 -44.73
C CYS A 8 6.53 35.78 -43.95
N GLN A 9 5.32 35.60 -44.49
CA GLN A 9 4.08 36.17 -44.02
C GLN A 9 3.72 35.64 -42.62
N GLN A 10 3.38 36.56 -41.73
CA GLN A 10 2.74 36.29 -40.43
C GLN A 10 1.27 35.96 -40.67
N THR A 11 0.87 34.74 -40.35
CA THR A 11 -0.53 34.33 -40.24
C THR A 11 -1.00 34.63 -38.82
N ALA A 12 -1.80 35.65 -38.66
CA ALA A 12 -2.45 36.03 -37.40
C ALA A 12 -3.57 35.04 -37.07
N TRP A 13 -3.43 34.34 -35.96
CA TRP A 13 -4.50 33.60 -35.33
C TRP A 13 -5.30 34.53 -34.42
N ARG A 14 -6.57 34.71 -34.80
CA ARG A 14 -7.54 35.48 -34.03
C ARG A 14 -7.86 34.73 -32.71
N LEU A 15 -7.62 35.37 -31.60
CA LEU A 15 -8.09 34.98 -30.26
C LEU A 15 -9.61 35.26 -30.18
N LEU A 16 -10.38 34.21 -29.94
CA LEU A 16 -11.76 34.30 -29.47
C LEU A 16 -11.75 34.55 -27.96
N PRO A 17 -12.56 35.46 -27.41
CA PRO A 17 -12.66 35.69 -25.97
C PRO A 17 -13.50 34.57 -25.32
N LEU A 18 -12.90 33.87 -24.36
CA LEU A 18 -13.61 32.99 -23.42
C LEU A 18 -14.41 33.87 -22.45
N ALA A 19 -15.73 33.78 -22.56
CA ALA A 19 -16.67 34.37 -21.61
C ALA A 19 -16.55 33.64 -20.25
N THR A 20 -16.11 34.37 -19.23
CA THR A 20 -16.16 33.94 -17.85
C THR A 20 -17.59 34.01 -17.34
N ALA A 21 -18.24 32.84 -17.21
CA ALA A 21 -19.50 32.74 -16.51
C ALA A 21 -19.21 32.68 -15.00
N SER A 22 -19.45 33.80 -14.31
CA SER A 22 -19.46 33.86 -12.84
C SER A 22 -20.73 33.18 -12.34
N VAL A 23 -20.62 32.00 -11.73
CA VAL A 23 -21.70 31.34 -11.01
C VAL A 23 -21.76 31.91 -9.60
N THR A 24 -22.71 32.85 -9.38
CA THR A 24 -23.10 33.29 -8.06
C THR A 24 -24.02 32.22 -7.43
N LEU A 25 -23.52 31.47 -6.45
CA LEU A 25 -24.37 30.63 -5.61
C LEU A 25 -25.18 31.52 -4.66
N ALA A 26 -26.49 31.64 -4.89
CA ALA A 26 -27.43 32.17 -3.95
C ALA A 26 -27.65 31.15 -2.82
N TRP A 27 -27.31 31.51 -1.61
CA TRP A 27 -27.67 30.76 -0.40
C TRP A 27 -29.15 31.01 -0.11
N ALA A 28 -29.98 30.01 -0.32
CA ALA A 28 -31.35 29.99 0.18
C ALA A 28 -31.32 29.57 1.65
N ALA A 29 -31.85 30.45 2.50
CA ALA A 29 -32.09 30.15 3.88
C ALA A 29 -33.17 29.07 3.99
N SER A 30 -32.90 27.97 4.67
CA SER A 30 -33.89 26.97 5.02
C SER A 30 -33.80 26.64 6.51
N ALA A 31 -34.98 26.88 7.13
CA ALA A 31 -35.58 26.28 8.30
C ALA A 31 -34.64 25.72 9.41
N GLN A 32 -34.71 26.37 10.53
CA GLN A 32 -34.20 25.94 11.83
C GLN A 32 -34.87 24.63 12.26
N ALA A 33 -34.08 23.57 12.39
CA ALA A 33 -34.39 22.41 13.19
C ALA A 33 -34.08 22.73 14.66
N PRO A 34 -34.81 22.17 15.64
CA PRO A 34 -34.62 22.51 17.07
C PRO A 34 -33.21 22.08 17.51
N GLU A 35 -32.46 23.04 18.06
CA GLU A 35 -31.21 22.81 18.76
C GLU A 35 -31.44 21.91 19.97
N VAL A 36 -31.07 20.63 19.83
CA VAL A 36 -30.75 19.80 21.00
C VAL A 36 -29.36 20.27 21.45
N LYS A 37 -29.32 21.05 22.52
CA LYS A 37 -28.09 21.41 23.23
C LYS A 37 -27.40 20.12 23.66
N ALA A 38 -26.47 19.63 22.85
CA ALA A 38 -25.50 18.66 23.30
C ALA A 38 -24.67 19.32 24.40
N LYS A 39 -24.86 18.85 25.64
CA LYS A 39 -24.03 19.22 26.77
C LYS A 39 -22.61 18.82 26.42
N LEU A 40 -21.76 19.79 26.12
CA LEU A 40 -20.33 19.57 25.91
C LEU A 40 -19.80 18.85 27.15
N LEU A 41 -19.53 17.56 27.01
CA LEU A 41 -18.82 16.75 27.99
C LEU A 41 -17.41 17.32 28.11
N ASP A 42 -17.02 17.60 29.35
CA ASP A 42 -15.68 18.14 29.65
C ASP A 42 -14.62 17.11 29.20
N THR A 43 -13.99 17.39 28.04
CA THR A 43 -12.98 16.51 27.43
C THR A 43 -11.71 16.36 28.29
N ASN A 44 -11.58 17.14 29.37
CA ASN A 44 -10.42 17.15 30.26
C ASN A 44 -10.65 16.41 31.59
N ALA A 45 -11.82 15.80 31.82
CA ALA A 45 -12.11 15.08 33.04
C ALA A 45 -11.14 13.92 33.35
N TRP A 46 -10.52 13.33 32.34
CA TRP A 46 -9.49 12.29 32.51
C TRP A 46 -8.23 12.80 33.24
N GLN A 47 -7.91 14.10 33.17
CA GLN A 47 -6.77 14.69 33.84
C GLN A 47 -6.94 14.68 35.36
N GLN A 48 -8.17 14.78 35.85
CA GLN A 48 -8.48 14.67 37.26
C GLN A 48 -8.28 13.24 37.77
N CYS A 49 -8.61 12.24 36.95
CA CYS A 49 -8.34 10.84 37.26
C CYS A 49 -6.83 10.57 37.33
N ALA A 50 -6.04 11.17 36.45
CA ALA A 50 -4.58 11.02 36.42
C ALA A 50 -3.88 11.62 37.66
N ALA A 51 -4.49 12.63 38.31
CA ALA A 51 -3.99 13.26 39.52
C ALA A 51 -4.25 12.44 40.81
N THR A 52 -5.04 11.36 40.72
CA THR A 52 -5.41 10.52 41.90
C THR A 52 -4.22 9.60 42.24
N THR A 53 -3.75 9.68 43.49
CA THR A 53 -2.53 8.97 43.94
C THR A 53 -2.72 7.49 44.25
N LYS A 54 -3.95 7.08 44.65
CA LYS A 54 -4.27 5.67 44.92
C LYS A 54 -4.69 4.96 43.64
N ASN A 55 -4.06 3.82 43.35
CA ASN A 55 -4.30 3.08 42.08
C ASN A 55 -5.75 2.62 41.93
N GLU A 56 -6.40 2.15 42.99
CA GLU A 56 -7.78 1.68 42.95
C GLU A 56 -8.78 2.83 42.65
N ASP A 57 -8.63 3.96 43.32
CA ASP A 57 -9.46 5.14 43.09
C ASP A 57 -9.23 5.74 41.70
N ARG A 58 -7.97 5.68 41.21
CA ARG A 58 -7.63 6.13 39.88
C ARG A 58 -8.28 5.28 38.78
N LEU A 59 -8.25 3.94 38.95
CA LEU A 59 -8.85 3.01 38.00
C LEU A 59 -10.41 3.24 37.98
N ALA A 60 -11.05 3.30 39.13
CA ALA A 60 -12.48 3.55 39.22
C ALA A 60 -12.89 4.90 38.59
N CYS A 61 -12.04 5.93 38.70
CA CYS A 61 -12.26 7.22 38.06
C CYS A 61 -12.18 7.13 36.52
N PHE A 62 -11.19 6.41 35.96
CA PHE A 62 -11.09 6.20 34.52
C PHE A 62 -12.24 5.36 33.97
N ASP A 63 -12.67 4.32 34.70
CA ASP A 63 -13.81 3.49 34.30
C ASP A 63 -15.11 4.32 34.25
N ALA A 64 -15.34 5.15 35.24
CA ALA A 64 -16.51 6.05 35.28
C ALA A 64 -16.46 7.06 34.11
N TRP A 65 -15.29 7.63 33.81
CA TRP A 65 -15.12 8.53 32.67
C TRP A 65 -15.37 7.81 31.33
N ALA A 66 -14.84 6.58 31.14
CA ALA A 66 -15.04 5.79 29.95
C ALA A 66 -16.52 5.42 29.71
N HIS A 67 -17.25 5.07 30.76
CA HIS A 67 -18.70 4.82 30.67
C HIS A 67 -19.49 6.06 30.23
N GLN A 68 -19.08 7.27 30.62
CA GLN A 68 -19.71 8.52 30.19
C GLN A 68 -19.42 8.86 28.72
N GLN A 69 -18.36 8.28 28.13
CA GLN A 69 -18.00 8.49 26.72
C GLN A 69 -18.72 7.54 25.75
N GLN A 70 -19.45 6.52 26.26
CA GLN A 70 -20.21 5.64 25.39
C GLN A 70 -21.37 6.42 24.73
N PRO A 71 -21.49 6.38 23.38
CA PRO A 71 -22.63 6.98 22.70
C PRO A 71 -23.92 6.33 23.22
N LEU A 72 -24.92 7.12 23.61
CA LEU A 72 -26.27 6.65 23.90
C LEU A 72 -26.73 5.80 22.70
N ALA A 73 -26.95 4.51 22.93
CA ALA A 73 -27.49 3.62 21.91
C ALA A 73 -28.79 4.21 21.36
N ALA A 74 -28.92 4.26 20.06
CA ALA A 74 -30.13 4.70 19.39
C ALA A 74 -31.33 3.87 19.90
N PRO A 75 -32.53 4.47 20.09
CA PRO A 75 -33.69 3.72 20.55
C PRO A 75 -34.05 2.60 19.54
N PRO A 76 -34.50 1.42 20.02
CA PRO A 76 -34.84 0.31 19.13
C PRO A 76 -36.03 0.70 18.25
N ALA A 77 -35.90 0.46 16.95
CA ALA A 77 -36.97 0.61 16.00
C ALA A 77 -38.13 -0.30 16.37
N THR A 78 -39.26 0.30 16.67
CA THR A 78 -40.54 -0.38 16.99
C THR A 78 -41.07 -1.08 15.73
N GLY A 79 -41.34 -2.38 15.84
CA GLY A 79 -42.33 -3.04 15.02
C GLY A 79 -41.85 -4.25 14.21
N TRP A 80 -41.71 -5.39 14.87
CA TRP A 80 -42.07 -6.69 14.29
C TRP A 80 -42.39 -7.64 15.44
N THR A 81 -43.66 -8.03 15.58
CA THR A 81 -44.12 -9.05 16.52
C THR A 81 -43.84 -10.44 15.95
N ALA A 82 -43.09 -11.25 16.69
CA ALA A 82 -42.89 -12.68 16.41
C ALA A 82 -44.06 -13.50 17.00
N PRO A 83 -44.54 -14.57 16.32
CA PRO A 83 -45.52 -15.49 16.88
C PRO A 83 -44.89 -16.43 17.91
N PRO A 84 -45.72 -16.98 18.86
CA PRO A 84 -45.21 -17.68 20.03
C PRO A 84 -44.68 -19.09 19.72
N ALA A 85 -43.62 -19.48 20.41
CA ALA A 85 -43.07 -20.83 20.41
C ALA A 85 -43.93 -21.79 21.22
N ALA A 86 -44.33 -22.90 20.64
CA ALA A 86 -44.99 -24.03 21.33
C ALA A 86 -43.93 -24.93 22.00
N ALA A 87 -44.15 -25.12 23.31
CA ALA A 87 -43.39 -26.08 24.11
C ALA A 87 -43.82 -27.49 23.77
N SER A 88 -42.91 -28.45 23.68
CA SER A 88 -43.19 -29.86 23.75
C SER A 88 -42.11 -30.62 24.52
N GLN A 89 -42.61 -31.51 25.39
CA GLN A 89 -41.96 -32.18 26.48
C GLN A 89 -41.14 -33.41 26.06
N ALA A 90 -40.31 -33.81 26.99
CA ALA A 90 -39.43 -34.98 26.98
C ALA A 90 -40.14 -36.32 26.99
N ALA A 91 -39.54 -37.40 26.44
CA ALA A 91 -39.38 -38.73 27.01
C ALA A 91 -38.45 -39.58 26.10
N GLY A 92 -37.46 -40.26 26.68
CA GLY A 92 -36.65 -41.33 26.08
C GLY A 92 -37.29 -42.70 26.34
N PRO A 93 -36.54 -43.88 26.31
CA PRO A 93 -35.49 -44.30 25.41
C PRO A 93 -35.81 -45.64 24.70
N GLY A 94 -35.01 -46.11 23.73
CA GLY A 94 -35.15 -47.51 23.26
C GLY A 94 -34.51 -47.86 21.90
N ILE A 95 -33.33 -48.43 21.96
CA ILE A 95 -32.77 -49.64 21.31
C ILE A 95 -32.91 -49.88 19.78
N ALA A 96 -31.73 -49.97 19.14
CA ALA A 96 -31.20 -50.92 18.14
C ALA A 96 -31.86 -51.13 16.76
N GLY A 97 -31.02 -51.08 15.72
CA GLY A 97 -31.15 -51.94 14.55
C GLY A 97 -30.82 -51.37 13.18
N ALA A 98 -29.61 -51.65 12.73
CA ALA A 98 -29.19 -52.08 11.40
C ALA A 98 -29.55 -51.35 10.08
N ALA A 99 -28.47 -51.12 9.32
CA ALA A 99 -28.29 -51.24 7.87
C ALA A 99 -28.66 -50.05 6.95
N ALA A 100 -27.62 -49.58 6.22
CA ALA A 100 -27.60 -48.68 5.07
C ALA A 100 -28.35 -49.24 3.84
N PRO A 101 -28.63 -48.47 2.75
CA PRO A 101 -27.59 -47.75 2.01
C PRO A 101 -27.97 -46.36 1.45
N ALA A 102 -26.92 -45.67 1.09
CA ALA A 102 -26.73 -44.57 0.17
C ALA A 102 -27.89 -43.98 -0.63
N SER A 103 -28.07 -42.67 -0.54
CA SER A 103 -28.35 -41.82 -1.70
C SER A 103 -27.90 -40.39 -1.43
N SER A 104 -27.14 -39.93 -2.40
CA SER A 104 -26.58 -38.61 -2.56
C SER A 104 -27.64 -37.51 -2.55
N SER A 105 -27.54 -36.57 -1.64
CA SER A 105 -28.13 -35.22 -1.79
C SER A 105 -27.04 -34.21 -1.61
N LEU A 106 -26.75 -33.54 -2.70
CA LEU A 106 -25.93 -32.31 -2.76
C LEU A 106 -26.56 -31.24 -1.85
N GLU A 107 -26.02 -31.12 -0.68
CA GLU A 107 -26.39 -30.05 0.24
C GLU A 107 -25.70 -28.76 -0.23
N ARG A 108 -26.52 -27.91 -0.78
CA ARG A 108 -26.18 -26.54 -1.20
C ARG A 108 -25.73 -25.75 0.04
N ALA A 109 -24.43 -25.57 0.19
CA ALA A 109 -23.89 -24.71 1.23
C ALA A 109 -24.49 -23.31 1.12
N GLN A 110 -25.32 -22.96 2.09
CA GLN A 110 -25.82 -21.60 2.25
C GLN A 110 -24.64 -20.70 2.63
N THR A 111 -24.23 -19.85 1.70
CA THR A 111 -23.33 -18.74 1.97
C THR A 111 -24.08 -17.66 2.74
N GLY A 112 -24.15 -17.80 4.07
CA GLY A 112 -24.48 -16.68 4.94
C GLY A 112 -23.37 -15.62 4.88
N PRO A 113 -23.67 -14.34 5.11
CA PRO A 113 -22.63 -13.32 5.17
C PRO A 113 -21.65 -13.69 6.28
N VAL A 114 -20.38 -13.83 5.92
CA VAL A 114 -19.31 -14.00 6.91
C VAL A 114 -19.23 -12.69 7.68
N VAL A 115 -19.73 -12.70 8.92
CA VAL A 115 -19.51 -11.59 9.86
C VAL A 115 -18.03 -11.65 10.22
N VAL A 116 -17.23 -10.78 9.62
CA VAL A 116 -15.83 -10.61 9.97
C VAL A 116 -15.81 -9.97 11.35
N ALA A 117 -15.38 -10.72 12.37
CA ALA A 117 -15.16 -10.16 13.70
C ALA A 117 -14.12 -9.04 13.60
N ASP A 118 -14.52 -7.83 13.92
CA ASP A 118 -13.63 -6.68 14.04
C ASP A 118 -12.70 -6.92 15.24
N ASN A 119 -11.44 -7.16 14.96
CA ASN A 119 -10.43 -7.46 15.99
C ASN A 119 -9.97 -6.19 16.76
N GLY A 120 -10.62 -5.05 16.57
CA GLY A 120 -10.38 -3.83 17.33
C GLY A 120 -9.02 -3.13 17.11
N LEU A 121 -8.11 -3.76 16.37
CA LEU A 121 -6.77 -3.22 16.08
C LEU A 121 -6.61 -2.75 14.62
N GLY A 122 -7.66 -2.82 13.81
CA GLY A 122 -7.61 -2.44 12.39
C GLY A 122 -6.65 -3.30 11.54
N LEU A 123 -6.34 -4.53 11.99
CA LEU A 123 -5.54 -5.47 11.23
C LEU A 123 -6.46 -6.32 10.35
N ALA A 124 -5.96 -6.70 9.16
CA ALA A 124 -6.69 -7.56 8.25
C ALA A 124 -7.03 -8.92 8.91
N PRO A 125 -8.19 -9.53 8.58
CA PRO A 125 -8.59 -10.82 9.14
C PRO A 125 -7.56 -11.90 8.87
N THR A 126 -7.43 -12.86 9.79
CA THR A 126 -6.44 -13.93 9.69
C THR A 126 -6.78 -14.99 8.66
N ASN A 127 -8.07 -15.16 8.34
CA ASN A 127 -8.58 -16.12 7.36
C ASN A 127 -9.71 -15.51 6.52
N GLY A 128 -9.78 -15.86 5.24
CA GLY A 128 -10.78 -15.34 4.30
C GLY A 128 -10.43 -13.94 3.77
N GLY A 129 -11.33 -13.32 3.00
CA GLY A 129 -11.11 -12.03 2.38
C GLY A 129 -9.81 -11.98 1.56
N CYS A 130 -8.99 -10.96 1.77
CA CYS A 130 -7.70 -10.79 1.09
C CYS A 130 -6.65 -11.86 1.44
N ARG A 131 -6.92 -12.78 2.38
CA ARG A 131 -6.07 -13.93 2.71
C ARG A 131 -6.62 -15.27 2.21
N ASP A 132 -7.78 -15.26 1.55
CA ASP A 132 -8.40 -16.46 1.03
C ASP A 132 -7.58 -17.05 -0.15
N PRO A 133 -6.98 -18.24 -0.01
CA PRO A 133 -6.13 -18.84 -1.03
C PRO A 133 -6.87 -19.25 -2.32
N ARG A 134 -8.20 -19.21 -2.33
CA ARG A 134 -9.00 -19.44 -3.55
C ARG A 134 -8.82 -18.33 -4.58
N TYR A 135 -8.45 -17.15 -4.16
CA TYR A 135 -8.15 -16.02 -5.05
C TYR A 135 -6.66 -15.95 -5.37
N SER A 136 -6.34 -15.48 -6.57
CA SER A 136 -4.96 -15.27 -6.99
C SER A 136 -4.25 -14.23 -6.11
N GLU A 137 -2.92 -14.21 -6.15
CA GLU A 137 -2.16 -13.21 -5.38
C GLU A 137 -2.47 -11.78 -5.79
N ILE A 138 -2.63 -11.51 -7.11
CA ILE A 138 -3.01 -10.17 -7.60
C ILE A 138 -4.40 -9.80 -7.09
N SER A 139 -5.37 -10.75 -7.13
CA SER A 139 -6.72 -10.52 -6.61
C SER A 139 -6.72 -10.20 -5.12
N ARG A 140 -6.01 -10.97 -4.32
CA ARG A 140 -5.88 -10.76 -2.87
C ARG A 140 -5.14 -9.46 -2.55
N PHE A 141 -4.10 -9.17 -3.34
CA PHE A 141 -3.32 -7.97 -3.13
C PHE A 141 -4.15 -6.70 -3.39
N TYR A 142 -4.88 -6.59 -4.46
CA TYR A 142 -5.70 -5.41 -4.79
C TYR A 142 -7.16 -5.55 -4.40
N GLU A 143 -7.55 -6.70 -3.84
CA GLU A 143 -8.94 -6.99 -3.42
C GLU A 143 -9.94 -6.79 -4.56
N LEU A 144 -9.60 -7.38 -5.72
CA LEU A 144 -10.32 -7.15 -6.98
C LEU A 144 -11.72 -7.76 -7.00
N GLU A 145 -11.96 -8.86 -6.30
CA GLU A 145 -13.26 -9.52 -6.20
C GLU A 145 -13.92 -9.28 -4.81
N PRO A 146 -15.24 -9.26 -4.72
CA PRO A 146 -15.94 -9.05 -3.45
C PRO A 146 -15.53 -10.03 -2.34
N GLY A 147 -15.24 -11.28 -2.70
CA GLY A 147 -14.80 -12.31 -1.74
C GLY A 147 -13.35 -12.20 -1.31
N SER A 148 -12.54 -11.38 -1.98
CA SER A 148 -11.16 -11.06 -1.59
C SER A 148 -11.05 -9.75 -0.79
N ASP A 149 -12.18 -9.13 -0.43
CA ASP A 149 -12.23 -7.86 0.31
C ASP A 149 -11.91 -8.08 1.80
N CYS A 150 -11.02 -7.26 2.35
CA CYS A 150 -10.68 -7.19 3.78
C CYS A 150 -11.15 -5.88 4.45
N GLY A 151 -12.07 -5.15 3.82
CA GLY A 151 -12.63 -3.91 4.35
C GLY A 151 -11.76 -2.67 4.12
N ILE A 152 -12.26 -1.53 4.55
CA ILE A 152 -11.58 -0.23 4.48
C ILE A 152 -10.87 0.08 5.80
N PHE A 153 -9.84 0.94 5.77
CA PHE A 153 -9.02 1.37 6.90
C PHE A 153 -8.30 0.24 7.68
N ASN A 154 -8.26 -0.98 7.13
CA ASN A 154 -7.46 -2.05 7.67
C ASN A 154 -6.03 -1.96 7.15
N LEU A 155 -5.04 -2.06 8.06
CA LEU A 155 -3.63 -2.00 7.70
C LEU A 155 -3.18 -3.35 7.08
N ARG A 156 -2.48 -3.29 5.96
CA ARG A 156 -1.94 -4.44 5.22
C ARG A 156 -0.49 -4.20 4.82
N GLY A 157 0.24 -5.26 4.60
CA GLY A 157 1.53 -5.17 3.93
C GLY A 157 1.38 -4.62 2.51
N TYR A 158 2.37 -3.83 2.08
CA TYR A 158 2.39 -3.27 0.73
C TYR A 158 3.56 -3.80 -0.08
N ARG A 159 4.77 -3.57 0.36
CA ARG A 159 5.99 -4.21 -0.14
C ARG A 159 6.57 -5.08 0.98
N PRO A 160 7.47 -6.03 0.68
CA PRO A 160 8.08 -6.85 1.73
C PRO A 160 8.70 -5.96 2.82
N MET A 161 8.30 -6.17 4.06
CA MET A 161 9.01 -5.59 5.21
C MET A 161 10.25 -6.43 5.44
N SER A 162 11.44 -5.83 5.42
CA SER A 162 12.68 -6.60 5.45
C SER A 162 13.76 -5.97 6.31
N VAL A 163 14.62 -6.84 6.85
CA VAL A 163 15.90 -6.48 7.45
C VAL A 163 16.97 -7.33 6.78
N SER A 164 17.97 -6.69 6.19
CA SER A 164 19.01 -7.38 5.43
C SER A 164 20.37 -6.70 5.55
N VAL A 165 21.44 -7.49 5.51
CA VAL A 165 22.79 -7.00 5.28
C VAL A 165 22.97 -6.80 3.78
N ASN A 166 23.33 -5.59 3.38
CA ASN A 166 23.54 -5.16 2.01
C ASN A 166 25.02 -4.88 1.78
N VAL A 167 25.64 -5.58 0.83
CA VAL A 167 27.06 -5.44 0.50
C VAL A 167 27.18 -4.98 -0.95
N GLY A 168 27.75 -3.79 -1.16
CA GLY A 168 27.97 -3.22 -2.49
C GLY A 168 29.39 -3.46 -3.02
N ASP A 169 29.54 -3.43 -4.33
CA ASP A 169 30.85 -3.32 -5.00
C ASP A 169 31.51 -1.96 -4.72
N SER A 170 30.67 -0.94 -4.50
CA SER A 170 31.03 0.45 -4.28
C SER A 170 30.06 1.11 -3.32
N ILE A 171 30.46 2.27 -2.77
CA ILE A 171 29.60 3.14 -1.96
C ILE A 171 29.89 4.61 -2.29
N ASN A 172 28.86 5.43 -2.30
CA ASN A 172 29.00 6.85 -2.54
C ASN A 172 29.44 7.56 -1.25
N THR A 173 30.71 7.96 -1.21
CA THR A 173 31.34 8.62 -0.04
C THR A 173 31.11 10.13 -0.01
N ALA A 174 30.69 10.72 -1.13
CA ALA A 174 30.40 12.16 -1.24
C ALA A 174 29.17 12.38 -2.14
N PRO A 175 27.94 12.03 -1.66
CA PRO A 175 26.75 12.15 -2.47
C PRO A 175 26.52 13.58 -2.98
N ALA A 176 26.32 13.72 -4.30
CA ALA A 176 26.00 14.97 -4.95
C ALA A 176 24.80 14.78 -5.87
N ALA A 177 23.94 15.78 -5.95
CA ALA A 177 22.97 15.84 -7.04
C ALA A 177 23.69 16.35 -8.30
N GLU A 178 23.20 15.97 -9.48
CA GLU A 178 23.77 16.47 -10.74
C GLU A 178 23.58 17.99 -10.81
N ASP A 179 24.64 18.70 -11.20
CA ASP A 179 24.70 20.16 -11.27
C ASP A 179 24.47 20.91 -9.92
N LYS A 180 24.68 20.24 -8.79
CA LYS A 180 24.59 20.83 -7.45
C LYS A 180 25.86 20.53 -6.63
N PRO A 181 26.18 21.34 -5.61
CA PRO A 181 27.27 21.04 -4.70
C PRO A 181 27.09 19.68 -4.03
N GLY A 182 28.18 18.93 -3.91
CA GLY A 182 28.19 17.65 -3.21
C GLY A 182 28.35 17.80 -1.70
N ALA A 183 28.05 16.71 -0.98
CA ALA A 183 28.34 16.62 0.43
C ALA A 183 29.85 16.42 0.68
N ALA A 184 30.30 16.76 1.89
CA ALA A 184 31.63 16.44 2.33
C ALA A 184 31.88 14.92 2.29
N HIS A 185 33.10 14.53 1.97
CA HIS A 185 33.53 13.14 1.98
C HIS A 185 33.33 12.51 3.36
N ARG A 186 32.81 11.27 3.38
CA ARG A 186 32.68 10.44 4.57
C ARG A 186 33.14 9.03 4.26
N ASP A 187 33.85 8.40 5.20
CA ASP A 187 34.41 7.05 5.07
C ASP A 187 33.32 5.98 5.32
N PHE A 188 32.29 6.00 4.49
CA PHE A 188 31.25 4.98 4.52
C PHE A 188 31.82 3.62 4.09
N GLN A 189 31.38 2.56 4.78
CA GLN A 189 31.66 1.18 4.43
C GLN A 189 30.66 0.66 3.42
N LYS A 190 31.13 -0.27 2.55
CA LYS A 190 30.30 -0.91 1.50
C LYS A 190 29.22 -1.84 2.09
N GLN A 191 29.36 -2.23 3.36
CA GLN A 191 28.42 -3.04 4.10
C GLN A 191 27.46 -2.13 4.88
N GLU A 192 26.16 -2.33 4.70
CA GLU A 192 25.10 -1.60 5.37
C GLU A 192 24.03 -2.56 5.86
N LEU A 193 23.40 -2.24 6.98
CA LEU A 193 22.11 -2.85 7.32
C LEU A 193 21.00 -2.06 6.63
N ARG A 194 20.15 -2.77 5.87
CA ARG A 194 18.99 -2.19 5.21
C ARG A 194 17.72 -2.62 5.90
N ILE A 195 16.87 -1.66 6.24
CA ILE A 195 15.57 -1.88 6.86
C ILE A 195 14.51 -1.30 5.93
N GLN A 196 13.50 -2.09 5.59
CA GLN A 196 12.35 -1.65 4.81
C GLN A 196 11.08 -1.95 5.59
N VAL A 197 10.24 -0.93 5.73
CA VAL A 197 8.89 -1.02 6.31
C VAL A 197 7.90 -0.50 5.26
N SER A 198 6.83 -1.25 5.03
CA SER A 198 5.87 -0.84 4.04
C SER A 198 4.48 -1.33 4.40
N ALA A 199 3.51 -0.42 4.35
CA ALA A 199 2.13 -0.68 4.67
C ALA A 199 1.19 0.09 3.73
N ARG A 200 -0.05 -0.38 3.63
CA ARG A 200 -1.13 0.29 2.89
C ARG A 200 -2.45 0.09 3.59
N THR A 201 -3.40 0.95 3.27
CA THR A 201 -4.80 0.82 3.68
C THR A 201 -5.72 1.20 2.53
N LYS A 202 -6.84 0.51 2.42
CA LYS A 202 -7.89 0.86 1.46
C LYS A 202 -8.73 1.99 2.05
N LEU A 203 -8.88 3.08 1.31
CA LEU A 203 -9.66 4.26 1.71
C LEU A 203 -11.11 4.16 1.25
N ALA A 204 -11.35 3.59 0.08
CA ALA A 204 -12.68 3.44 -0.52
C ALA A 204 -12.69 2.30 -1.54
N SER A 205 -13.87 1.77 -1.85
CA SER A 205 -14.09 0.81 -2.93
C SER A 205 -15.46 1.02 -3.58
N GLY A 206 -15.61 0.56 -4.83
CA GLY A 206 -16.87 0.69 -5.57
C GLY A 206 -17.20 2.12 -5.96
N LEU A 207 -16.17 2.93 -6.30
CA LEU A 207 -16.35 4.34 -6.69
C LEU A 207 -16.90 4.48 -8.12
N LEU A 208 -16.42 3.62 -9.04
CA LEU A 208 -16.79 3.62 -10.45
C LEU A 208 -17.44 2.30 -10.91
N THR A 209 -17.25 1.21 -10.16
CA THR A 209 -17.86 -0.09 -10.46
C THR A 209 -19.28 -0.17 -9.90
N ASN A 210 -20.17 -0.83 -10.63
CA ASN A 210 -21.54 -1.06 -10.17
C ASN A 210 -21.56 -2.08 -8.99
N PRO A 211 -22.55 -2.00 -8.08
CA PRO A 211 -22.70 -2.94 -6.96
C PRO A 211 -22.79 -4.42 -7.40
N THR A 212 -23.29 -4.67 -8.61
CA THR A 212 -23.45 -6.01 -9.19
C THR A 212 -22.24 -6.49 -9.98
N SER A 213 -21.20 -5.68 -10.12
CA SER A 213 -19.98 -6.06 -10.83
C SER A 213 -19.24 -7.18 -10.11
N SER A 214 -18.66 -8.10 -10.87
CA SER A 214 -17.81 -9.20 -10.36
C SER A 214 -16.51 -8.70 -9.73
N GLY A 215 -16.07 -7.50 -10.10
CA GLY A 215 -14.91 -6.83 -9.56
C GLY A 215 -15.25 -5.48 -8.96
N LYS A 216 -14.49 -5.04 -7.96
CA LYS A 216 -14.61 -3.73 -7.32
C LYS A 216 -13.33 -2.92 -7.47
N ASP A 217 -13.51 -1.69 -7.91
CA ASP A 217 -12.43 -0.69 -7.90
C ASP A 217 -12.15 -0.22 -6.48
N SER A 218 -10.94 0.28 -6.28
CA SER A 218 -10.48 0.66 -4.94
C SER A 218 -9.47 1.80 -4.95
N LEU A 219 -9.55 2.65 -3.92
CA LEU A 219 -8.62 3.73 -3.64
C LEU A 219 -7.78 3.37 -2.42
N TRP A 220 -6.46 3.53 -2.53
CA TRP A 220 -5.49 3.10 -1.54
C TRP A 220 -4.58 4.24 -1.12
N LEU A 221 -4.17 4.21 0.14
CA LEU A 221 -3.04 4.96 0.68
C LEU A 221 -1.93 3.97 0.98
N GLY A 222 -0.75 4.19 0.42
CA GLY A 222 0.46 3.40 0.63
C GLY A 222 1.55 4.24 1.28
N TYR A 223 2.40 3.59 2.05
CA TYR A 223 3.61 4.19 2.60
C TYR A 223 4.73 3.16 2.62
N THR A 224 5.91 3.56 2.12
CA THR A 224 7.12 2.75 2.19
C THR A 224 8.25 3.60 2.77
N MET A 225 9.00 3.02 3.68
CA MET A 225 10.23 3.59 4.24
C MET A 225 11.37 2.59 3.98
N GLN A 226 12.50 3.09 3.47
CA GLN A 226 13.73 2.32 3.33
C GLN A 226 14.88 3.06 4.00
N SER A 227 15.51 2.46 5.00
CA SER A 227 16.67 3.02 5.69
C SER A 227 17.92 2.22 5.39
N SER A 228 19.03 2.91 5.16
CA SER A 228 20.38 2.34 5.04
C SER A 228 21.21 2.79 6.24
N TRP A 229 21.74 1.83 6.98
CA TRP A 229 22.45 2.07 8.23
C TRP A 229 23.87 1.51 8.19
N GLN A 230 24.84 2.36 8.52
CA GLN A 230 26.26 2.01 8.66
C GLN A 230 26.52 1.24 9.98
N ALA A 231 25.71 0.20 10.25
CA ALA A 231 25.72 -0.53 11.53
C ALA A 231 27.08 -1.17 11.87
N PHE A 232 27.91 -1.42 10.85
CA PHE A 232 29.23 -2.04 10.99
C PHE A 232 30.38 -1.01 11.04
N ASN A 233 30.07 0.28 10.97
CA ASN A 233 31.02 1.37 11.01
C ASN A 233 30.89 2.13 12.32
N SER A 234 31.82 1.90 13.27
CA SER A 234 31.79 2.49 14.62
C SER A 234 31.70 4.01 14.60
N ASP A 235 32.40 4.65 13.66
CA ASP A 235 32.53 6.11 13.60
C ASP A 235 31.30 6.80 12.96
N LEU A 236 30.60 6.06 12.09
CA LEU A 236 29.44 6.57 11.32
C LEU A 236 28.16 5.77 11.57
N SER A 237 28.04 5.02 12.68
CA SER A 237 26.84 4.25 13.02
C SER A 237 25.67 5.09 13.52
N ARG A 238 25.83 6.40 13.65
CA ARG A 238 24.79 7.34 14.08
C ARG A 238 24.87 8.63 13.26
N PRO A 239 23.78 9.08 12.66
CA PRO A 239 22.47 8.45 12.40
C PRO A 239 22.51 7.47 11.21
N PHE A 240 21.33 7.05 10.70
CA PHE A 240 21.24 6.34 9.42
C PHE A 240 21.89 7.16 8.30
N ARG A 241 22.53 6.51 7.34
CA ARG A 241 23.10 7.19 6.16
C ARG A 241 22.03 7.88 5.33
N THR A 242 20.92 7.20 5.10
CA THR A 242 19.71 7.76 4.46
C THR A 242 18.49 6.99 4.91
N THR A 243 17.36 7.67 4.95
CA THR A 243 16.04 7.08 5.11
C THR A 243 15.12 7.67 4.06
N ASP A 244 14.70 6.85 3.12
CA ASP A 244 13.81 7.24 2.04
C ASP A 244 12.36 6.99 2.45
N HIS A 245 11.51 7.99 2.36
CA HIS A 245 10.07 7.97 2.65
C HIS A 245 9.30 8.08 1.34
N GLU A 246 8.34 7.19 1.11
CA GLU A 246 7.54 7.14 -0.10
C GLU A 246 6.04 6.97 0.24
N PRO A 247 5.32 8.05 0.63
CA PRO A 247 3.87 8.06 0.69
C PRO A 247 3.28 8.13 -0.72
N GLU A 248 2.20 7.35 -0.96
CA GLU A 248 1.51 7.34 -2.23
C GLU A 248 0.00 7.13 -2.05
N ILE A 249 -0.77 7.70 -2.98
CA ILE A 249 -2.19 7.44 -3.14
C ILE A 249 -2.43 6.87 -4.52
N PHE A 250 -3.18 5.77 -4.63
CA PHE A 250 -3.41 5.13 -5.90
C PHE A 250 -4.80 4.50 -6.00
N TYR A 251 -5.32 4.56 -7.20
CA TYR A 251 -6.59 3.98 -7.59
C TYR A 251 -6.35 2.75 -8.47
N VAL A 252 -7.12 1.69 -8.23
CA VAL A 252 -7.07 0.44 -8.98
C VAL A 252 -8.45 0.11 -9.50
N TYR A 253 -8.55 -0.13 -10.80
CA TYR A 253 -9.75 -0.61 -11.48
C TYR A 253 -9.57 -2.09 -11.87
N PRO A 254 -10.48 -2.99 -11.47
CA PRO A 254 -10.39 -4.40 -11.81
C PRO A 254 -10.67 -4.61 -13.30
N THR A 255 -9.89 -5.48 -13.90
CA THR A 255 -10.13 -6.00 -15.26
C THR A 255 -10.15 -7.53 -15.20
N ASP A 256 -10.79 -8.15 -16.16
CA ASP A 256 -10.83 -9.60 -16.28
C ASP A 256 -10.91 -9.99 -17.75
N ALA A 257 -9.82 -9.79 -18.46
CA ALA A 257 -9.72 -10.08 -19.88
C ALA A 257 -8.66 -11.15 -20.14
N GLN A 258 -9.01 -12.10 -21.00
CA GLN A 258 -8.06 -13.10 -21.47
C GLN A 258 -7.11 -12.47 -22.48
N LEU A 259 -5.82 -12.70 -22.30
CA LEU A 259 -4.75 -12.29 -23.19
C LEU A 259 -4.17 -13.52 -23.90
N PRO A 260 -3.40 -13.34 -25.00
CA PRO A 260 -2.71 -14.45 -25.66
C PRO A 260 -1.84 -15.27 -24.69
N PHE A 261 -1.64 -16.55 -25.03
CA PHE A 261 -0.81 -17.49 -24.26
C PHE A 261 -1.31 -17.80 -22.83
N GLY A 262 -2.60 -17.63 -22.55
CA GLY A 262 -3.22 -17.95 -21.28
C GLY A 262 -3.06 -16.89 -20.20
N TRP A 263 -2.44 -15.77 -20.48
CA TRP A 263 -2.38 -14.66 -19.56
C TRP A 263 -3.76 -14.08 -19.31
N ARG A 264 -3.99 -13.56 -18.10
CA ARG A 264 -5.23 -12.90 -17.68
C ARG A 264 -4.91 -11.49 -17.20
N TRP A 265 -5.46 -10.47 -17.84
CA TRP A 265 -5.34 -9.08 -17.42
C TRP A 265 -6.19 -8.84 -16.19
N ARG A 266 -5.59 -8.36 -15.10
CA ARG A 266 -6.26 -8.32 -13.81
C ARG A 266 -6.64 -6.92 -13.34
N TYR A 267 -5.84 -5.92 -13.64
CA TYR A 267 -6.10 -4.56 -13.20
C TYR A 267 -5.40 -3.52 -14.04
N THR A 268 -5.94 -2.31 -13.98
CA THR A 268 -5.31 -1.06 -14.41
C THR A 268 -5.48 -0.03 -13.30
N GLY A 269 -4.55 0.90 -13.15
CA GLY A 269 -4.62 1.89 -12.09
C GLY A 269 -3.76 3.11 -12.38
N ALA A 270 -3.92 4.13 -11.53
CA ALA A 270 -3.13 5.34 -11.56
C ALA A 270 -2.85 5.81 -10.14
N GLY A 271 -1.75 6.52 -9.95
CA GLY A 271 -1.40 7.04 -8.62
C GLY A 271 -0.50 8.25 -8.65
N LEU A 272 -0.40 8.85 -7.47
CA LEU A 272 0.50 9.95 -7.16
C LEU A 272 1.42 9.49 -6.03
N VAL A 273 2.70 9.76 -6.14
CA VAL A 273 3.70 9.38 -5.15
C VAL A 273 4.66 10.55 -4.90
N HIS A 274 4.88 10.82 -3.63
CA HIS A 274 5.97 11.66 -3.15
C HIS A 274 7.10 10.76 -2.66
N GLN A 275 8.36 11.13 -2.89
CA GLN A 275 9.50 10.45 -2.28
C GLN A 275 10.51 11.49 -1.81
N SER A 276 10.97 11.35 -0.57
CA SER A 276 11.96 12.25 0.04
C SER A 276 12.81 11.52 1.06
N ASN A 277 14.04 12.01 1.29
CA ASN A 277 14.92 11.45 2.30
C ASN A 277 14.98 12.25 3.60
N GLY A 278 14.20 13.32 3.74
CA GLY A 278 14.12 14.14 4.96
C GLY A 278 15.41 14.80 5.41
N GLN A 279 16.42 14.88 4.55
CA GLN A 279 17.72 15.50 4.87
C GLN A 279 17.78 16.96 4.40
N SER A 280 18.70 17.72 4.98
CA SER A 280 19.01 19.09 4.56
C SER A 280 20.02 19.10 3.40
N ASP A 281 20.12 20.21 2.67
CA ASP A 281 21.15 20.40 1.67
C ASP A 281 22.56 20.26 2.24
N PRO A 282 23.50 19.69 1.49
CA PRO A 282 23.43 19.23 0.10
C PRO A 282 22.95 17.79 -0.06
N LEU A 283 22.45 17.15 0.99
CA LEU A 283 22.01 15.74 0.99
C LEU A 283 20.51 15.59 0.75
N SER A 284 19.75 16.67 0.75
CA SER A 284 18.31 16.69 0.50
C SER A 284 17.97 16.13 -0.87
N ARG A 285 17.02 15.22 -0.92
CA ARG A 285 16.46 14.66 -2.17
C ARG A 285 14.96 14.50 -2.00
N SER A 286 14.20 15.00 -2.99
CA SER A 286 12.76 14.80 -3.05
C SER A 286 12.26 14.87 -4.49
N TRP A 287 11.19 14.17 -4.80
CA TRP A 287 10.49 14.29 -6.08
C TRP A 287 9.07 13.78 -6.01
N ASN A 288 8.23 14.37 -6.86
CA ASN A 288 6.83 14.03 -7.02
C ASN A 288 6.62 13.37 -8.39
N ARG A 289 5.76 12.33 -8.46
CA ARG A 289 5.45 11.60 -9.69
C ARG A 289 3.99 11.25 -9.75
N TRP A 290 3.45 11.23 -10.94
CA TRP A 290 2.26 10.43 -11.22
C TRP A 290 2.65 9.18 -12.00
N TYR A 291 1.81 8.16 -11.92
CA TYR A 291 2.08 6.92 -12.63
C TYR A 291 0.80 6.21 -13.06
N LEU A 292 0.94 5.39 -14.09
CA LEU A 292 -0.04 4.40 -14.51
C LEU A 292 0.52 3.01 -14.20
N ILE A 293 -0.34 2.10 -13.77
CA ILE A 293 0.00 0.70 -13.49
C ILE A 293 -1.00 -0.22 -14.17
N THR A 294 -0.51 -1.39 -14.54
CA THR A 294 -1.35 -2.49 -14.99
C THR A 294 -0.70 -3.81 -14.64
N GLY A 295 -1.48 -4.89 -14.57
CA GLY A 295 -0.96 -6.19 -14.25
C GLY A 295 -1.76 -7.34 -14.81
N ALA A 296 -1.03 -8.43 -15.08
CA ALA A 296 -1.55 -9.68 -15.58
C ALA A 296 -0.96 -10.87 -14.82
N GLU A 297 -1.66 -11.98 -14.82
CA GLU A 297 -1.23 -13.23 -14.20
C GLU A 297 -1.36 -14.41 -15.16
N LEU A 298 -0.57 -15.46 -14.91
CA LEU A 298 -0.65 -16.72 -15.64
C LEU A 298 -0.57 -17.88 -14.64
N ASP A 299 -1.53 -18.81 -14.71
CA ASP A 299 -1.60 -20.04 -13.92
C ASP A 299 -1.49 -19.84 -12.39
N ASN A 300 -1.90 -18.67 -11.86
CA ASN A 300 -1.73 -18.26 -10.46
C ASN A 300 -0.27 -18.35 -9.96
N ARG A 301 0.70 -18.51 -10.86
CA ARG A 301 2.13 -18.66 -10.54
C ARG A 301 2.97 -17.51 -11.05
N TRP A 302 2.60 -16.94 -12.20
CA TRP A 302 3.32 -15.83 -12.80
C TRP A 302 2.53 -14.54 -12.65
N GLN A 303 3.23 -13.46 -12.35
CA GLN A 303 2.68 -12.13 -12.20
C GLN A 303 3.51 -11.15 -12.99
N LEU A 304 2.88 -10.37 -13.83
CA LEU A 304 3.50 -9.29 -14.58
C LEU A 304 2.87 -7.97 -14.16
N HIS A 305 3.68 -7.04 -13.68
CA HIS A 305 3.26 -5.68 -13.38
C HIS A 305 4.06 -4.71 -14.23
N LEU A 306 3.37 -3.77 -14.84
CA LEU A 306 3.95 -2.70 -15.64
C LEU A 306 3.60 -1.37 -14.98
N LYS A 307 4.57 -0.48 -14.88
CA LYS A 307 4.38 0.88 -14.37
C LYS A 307 5.05 1.86 -15.34
N ALA A 308 4.30 2.85 -15.79
CA ALA A 308 4.81 4.02 -16.49
C ALA A 308 4.68 5.22 -15.55
N LEU A 309 5.73 6.00 -15.41
CA LEU A 309 5.75 7.13 -14.48
C LEU A 309 6.32 8.39 -15.14
N GLU A 310 5.84 9.53 -14.67
CA GLU A 310 6.34 10.83 -15.10
C GLU A 310 6.51 11.73 -13.87
N ARG A 311 7.63 12.45 -13.86
CA ARG A 311 7.95 13.42 -12.81
C ARG A 311 7.04 14.64 -12.91
N ILE A 312 6.53 15.12 -11.80
CA ILE A 312 5.95 16.46 -11.69
C ILE A 312 7.11 17.44 -11.56
N SER A 313 7.27 18.30 -12.57
CA SER A 313 8.40 19.20 -12.66
C SER A 313 8.37 20.25 -11.54
N GLU A 314 9.54 20.53 -11.00
CA GLU A 314 9.82 21.60 -10.04
C GLU A 314 10.67 22.69 -10.70
N LYS A 315 10.72 23.89 -10.13
CA LYS A 315 11.63 24.93 -10.61
C LYS A 315 13.07 24.50 -10.35
N PHE A 316 13.97 24.73 -11.30
CA PHE A 316 15.37 24.29 -11.18
C PHE A 316 16.08 24.83 -9.92
N ALA A 317 15.71 26.01 -9.45
CA ALA A 317 16.26 26.58 -8.22
C ALA A 317 15.89 25.77 -6.97
N ASP A 318 14.67 25.24 -6.95
CA ASP A 318 14.09 24.48 -5.82
C ASP A 318 14.33 22.97 -5.96
N ASP A 319 14.75 22.51 -7.16
CA ASP A 319 14.99 21.10 -7.47
C ASP A 319 16.30 20.64 -6.85
N ASN A 320 16.22 19.76 -5.87
CA ASN A 320 17.38 19.22 -5.15
C ASN A 320 17.92 17.90 -5.76
N ASN A 321 17.33 17.40 -6.83
CA ASN A 321 17.76 16.21 -7.56
C ASN A 321 17.40 16.30 -9.05
N PRO A 322 17.97 17.27 -9.78
CA PRO A 322 17.74 17.42 -11.21
C PRO A 322 18.08 16.11 -11.93
N TYR A 323 17.34 15.84 -13.01
CA TYR A 323 17.52 14.66 -13.86
C TYR A 323 17.32 13.29 -13.19
N ILE A 324 16.76 13.20 -11.96
CA ILE A 324 16.54 11.93 -11.28
C ILE A 324 15.78 10.93 -12.16
N GLN A 325 14.82 11.38 -12.94
CA GLN A 325 14.02 10.55 -13.83
C GLN A 325 14.85 9.91 -14.96
N ASP A 326 15.96 10.55 -15.36
CA ASP A 326 16.86 10.00 -16.37
C ASP A 326 17.64 8.78 -15.85
N TYR A 327 17.92 8.74 -14.54
CA TYR A 327 18.64 7.66 -13.87
C TYR A 327 17.72 6.55 -13.37
N VAL A 328 16.67 6.88 -12.66
CA VAL A 328 15.72 5.91 -12.08
C VAL A 328 14.80 5.33 -13.15
N GLY A 329 14.50 6.12 -14.18
CA GLY A 329 13.69 5.70 -15.33
C GLY A 329 12.25 6.18 -15.29
N ARG A 330 11.58 6.02 -16.44
CA ARG A 330 10.16 6.34 -16.67
C ARG A 330 9.29 5.09 -16.73
N GLY A 331 9.90 3.92 -16.78
CA GLY A 331 9.21 2.64 -16.84
C GLY A 331 9.75 1.64 -15.83
N GLU A 332 8.86 0.80 -15.34
CA GLU A 332 9.19 -0.35 -14.49
C GLU A 332 8.43 -1.58 -15.01
N VAL A 333 9.15 -2.67 -15.11
CA VAL A 333 8.58 -4.00 -15.36
C VAL A 333 8.94 -4.88 -14.18
N LYS A 334 7.96 -5.50 -13.55
CA LYS A 334 8.16 -6.49 -12.49
C LYS A 334 7.54 -7.81 -12.91
N LEU A 335 8.36 -8.85 -12.95
CA LEU A 335 7.95 -10.23 -13.20
C LEU A 335 8.15 -11.04 -11.93
N GLY A 336 7.10 -11.65 -11.43
CA GLY A 336 7.10 -12.55 -10.28
C GLY A 336 6.80 -13.98 -10.70
N TRP A 337 7.47 -14.94 -10.07
CA TRP A 337 7.24 -16.36 -10.29
C TRP A 337 7.21 -17.13 -8.97
N ASN A 338 6.06 -17.68 -8.63
CA ASN A 338 5.91 -18.66 -7.57
C ASN A 338 6.39 -20.03 -8.09
N VAL A 339 7.67 -20.33 -7.90
CA VAL A 339 8.29 -21.60 -8.32
C VAL A 339 7.54 -22.78 -7.70
N ASN A 340 7.23 -22.64 -6.42
CA ASN A 340 6.39 -23.54 -5.61
C ASN A 340 5.89 -22.78 -4.37
N ASP A 341 5.13 -23.45 -3.49
CA ASP A 341 4.52 -22.84 -2.28
C ASP A 341 5.52 -22.19 -1.31
N LYS A 342 6.80 -22.52 -1.43
CA LYS A 342 7.85 -22.00 -0.53
C LYS A 342 8.81 -21.03 -1.19
N ASN A 343 8.97 -21.08 -2.51
CA ASN A 343 9.99 -20.32 -3.22
C ASN A 343 9.34 -19.37 -4.23
N TYR A 344 9.74 -18.11 -4.15
CA TYR A 344 9.39 -17.05 -5.08
C TYR A 344 10.64 -16.47 -5.72
N LEU A 345 10.59 -16.21 -7.00
CA LEU A 345 11.57 -15.44 -7.77
C LEU A 345 10.94 -14.19 -8.32
N GLY A 346 11.61 -13.06 -8.17
CA GLY A 346 11.19 -11.77 -8.69
C GLY A 346 12.28 -11.11 -9.53
N LEU A 347 11.89 -10.52 -10.66
CA LEU A 347 12.73 -9.67 -11.48
C LEU A 347 12.06 -8.32 -11.61
N THR A 348 12.77 -7.26 -11.24
CA THR A 348 12.32 -5.87 -11.47
C THR A 348 13.34 -5.16 -12.33
N ALA A 349 12.90 -4.57 -13.41
CA ALA A 349 13.71 -3.72 -14.27
C ALA A 349 13.09 -2.32 -14.33
N ARG A 350 13.90 -1.28 -14.13
CA ARG A 350 13.54 0.12 -14.25
C ARG A 350 14.47 0.79 -15.27
N GLY A 351 13.96 1.73 -16.03
CA GLY A 351 14.82 2.43 -16.95
C GLY A 351 14.18 3.58 -17.70
N SER A 352 15.05 4.38 -18.29
CA SER A 352 14.74 5.42 -19.26
C SER A 352 15.33 5.01 -20.60
N LEU A 353 14.50 4.53 -21.52
CA LEU A 353 14.95 4.03 -22.82
C LEU A 353 15.76 5.06 -23.61
N GLY A 354 15.38 6.36 -23.51
CA GLY A 354 16.06 7.44 -24.21
C GLY A 354 17.43 7.83 -23.64
N LYS A 355 17.77 7.41 -22.41
CA LYS A 355 18.99 7.81 -21.69
C LYS A 355 19.95 6.65 -21.43
N GLY A 356 19.55 5.40 -21.70
CA GLY A 356 20.36 4.21 -21.45
C GLY A 356 20.75 4.00 -19.98
N LYS A 357 20.02 4.63 -19.05
CA LYS A 357 20.21 4.52 -17.59
C LYS A 357 19.05 3.74 -16.98
N GLY A 358 19.31 3.05 -15.88
CA GLY A 358 18.28 2.28 -15.18
C GLY A 358 18.89 1.31 -14.19
N SER A 359 18.09 0.37 -13.71
CA SER A 359 18.49 -0.66 -12.76
C SER A 359 17.74 -1.97 -12.97
N GLY A 360 18.37 -3.05 -12.52
CA GLY A 360 17.78 -4.38 -12.42
C GLY A 360 17.86 -4.89 -10.99
N ARG A 361 16.84 -5.62 -10.56
CA ARG A 361 16.78 -6.29 -9.27
C ARG A 361 16.29 -7.70 -9.47
N LEU A 362 17.05 -8.67 -8.98
CA LEU A 362 16.66 -10.07 -8.92
C LEU A 362 16.47 -10.45 -7.46
N GLU A 363 15.34 -11.07 -7.13
CA GLU A 363 14.97 -11.43 -5.77
C GLU A 363 14.65 -12.92 -5.69
N TRP A 364 15.14 -13.57 -4.65
CA TRP A 364 14.72 -14.90 -4.25
C TRP A 364 14.23 -14.87 -2.81
N MET A 365 13.03 -15.38 -2.59
CA MET A 365 12.45 -15.48 -1.27
C MET A 365 12.03 -16.92 -1.00
N ARG A 366 12.34 -17.41 0.22
CA ARG A 366 11.97 -18.75 0.67
C ARG A 366 11.28 -18.68 2.01
N THR A 367 10.07 -19.22 2.10
CA THR A 367 9.32 -19.33 3.36
C THR A 367 10.09 -20.16 4.39
N VAL A 368 10.25 -19.63 5.60
CA VAL A 368 11.00 -20.23 6.71
C VAL A 368 10.01 -20.83 7.73
N GLY A 369 10.08 -22.14 7.87
CA GLY A 369 9.33 -22.87 8.88
C GLY A 369 7.80 -22.94 8.70
N PRO A 370 7.10 -23.71 9.53
CA PRO A 370 5.68 -23.58 9.72
C PRO A 370 5.39 -22.29 10.50
N GLY A 371 4.26 -21.64 10.24
CA GLY A 371 3.81 -20.50 11.03
C GLY A 371 3.52 -20.86 12.49
N PHE A 372 3.38 -19.86 13.35
CA PHE A 372 2.91 -20.06 14.71
C PHE A 372 1.53 -20.74 14.69
N ASN A 373 1.30 -21.70 15.59
CA ASN A 373 0.05 -22.47 15.72
C ASN A 373 -0.35 -23.26 14.46
N GLY A 374 0.62 -23.77 13.67
CA GLY A 374 0.36 -24.61 12.50
C GLY A 374 -0.12 -23.84 11.26
N GLY A 375 -0.15 -22.49 11.30
CA GLY A 375 -0.44 -21.64 10.16
C GLY A 375 0.72 -21.55 9.17
N ARG A 376 0.52 -20.83 8.06
CA ARG A 376 1.62 -20.50 7.13
C ARG A 376 2.50 -19.40 7.74
N SER A 377 3.82 -19.58 7.68
CA SER A 377 4.75 -18.55 8.09
C SER A 377 4.83 -17.46 7.03
N ASN A 378 4.68 -16.20 7.45
CA ASN A 378 4.92 -15.04 6.59
C ASN A 378 6.41 -14.64 6.58
N LEU A 379 7.25 -15.26 7.42
CA LEU A 379 8.69 -15.01 7.44
C LEU A 379 9.35 -15.74 6.27
N ARG A 380 10.13 -14.98 5.50
CA ARG A 380 10.88 -15.50 4.35
C ARG A 380 12.35 -15.13 4.48
N PHE A 381 13.22 -16.07 4.19
CA PHE A 381 14.61 -15.78 3.88
C PHE A 381 14.64 -15.08 2.53
N HIS A 382 15.38 -13.96 2.45
CA HIS A 382 15.39 -13.07 1.30
C HIS A 382 16.80 -12.80 0.82
N VAL A 383 17.04 -13.06 -0.45
CA VAL A 383 18.28 -12.71 -1.17
C VAL A 383 17.92 -11.82 -2.33
N GLN A 384 18.61 -10.69 -2.46
CA GLN A 384 18.40 -9.72 -3.52
C GLN A 384 19.72 -9.33 -4.15
N LEU A 385 19.80 -9.37 -5.46
CA LEU A 385 20.88 -8.78 -6.27
C LEU A 385 20.33 -7.54 -6.96
N PHE A 386 20.99 -6.40 -6.73
CA PHE A 386 20.69 -5.13 -7.40
C PHE A 386 21.86 -4.71 -8.27
N SER A 387 21.59 -4.14 -9.46
CA SER A 387 22.62 -3.51 -10.29
C SER A 387 22.03 -2.34 -11.05
N GLY A 388 22.68 -1.17 -10.99
CA GLY A 388 22.27 0.03 -11.69
C GLY A 388 22.23 1.28 -10.83
N TYR A 389 21.29 2.18 -11.14
CA TYR A 389 21.09 3.46 -10.49
C TYR A 389 19.86 3.45 -9.56
N GLY A 390 19.84 4.34 -8.55
CA GLY A 390 18.66 4.54 -7.71
C GLY A 390 18.43 3.40 -6.70
N ASP A 391 19.48 2.82 -6.12
CA ASP A 391 19.38 1.87 -5.01
C ASP A 391 18.83 2.53 -3.74
N SER A 392 19.14 3.81 -3.53
CA SER A 392 18.54 4.73 -2.56
C SER A 392 18.36 6.11 -3.20
N LEU A 393 17.53 6.96 -2.60
CA LEU A 393 17.24 8.28 -3.15
C LEU A 393 18.49 9.17 -3.16
N ILE A 394 19.32 9.08 -2.13
CA ILE A 394 20.57 9.84 -2.05
C ILE A 394 21.59 9.43 -3.13
N ASP A 395 21.51 8.18 -3.60
CA ASP A 395 22.37 7.58 -4.61
C ASP A 395 21.68 7.46 -5.98
N TYR A 396 20.68 8.30 -6.27
CA TYR A 396 19.87 8.17 -7.48
C TYR A 396 20.72 8.17 -8.77
N ASN A 397 21.82 8.90 -8.79
CA ASN A 397 22.76 9.06 -9.91
C ASN A 397 24.07 8.25 -9.74
N PHE A 398 24.16 7.43 -8.69
CA PHE A 398 25.32 6.56 -8.42
C PHE A 398 25.04 5.13 -8.84
N LYS A 399 25.86 4.61 -9.77
CA LYS A 399 25.74 3.23 -10.25
C LYS A 399 26.48 2.30 -9.29
N ARG A 400 25.79 1.25 -8.82
CA ARG A 400 26.39 0.20 -7.99
C ARG A 400 25.77 -1.16 -8.27
N THR A 401 26.49 -2.21 -7.89
CA THR A 401 25.96 -3.56 -7.77
C THR A 401 26.01 -3.96 -6.30
N ALA A 402 24.92 -4.49 -5.76
CA ALA A 402 24.82 -4.83 -4.35
C ALA A 402 24.05 -6.14 -4.15
N LEU A 403 24.55 -6.96 -3.23
CA LEU A 403 23.92 -8.18 -2.74
C LEU A 403 23.33 -7.91 -1.35
N SER A 404 22.04 -8.19 -1.17
CA SER A 404 21.37 -8.13 0.13
C SER A 404 20.95 -9.53 0.54
N VAL A 405 21.21 -9.88 1.81
CA VAL A 405 20.79 -11.16 2.40
C VAL A 405 20.15 -10.87 3.75
N GLY A 406 18.98 -11.43 4.00
CA GLY A 406 18.25 -11.18 5.23
C GLY A 406 16.92 -11.90 5.32
N PHE A 407 16.00 -11.30 6.03
CA PHE A 407 14.65 -11.82 6.21
C PHE A 407 13.62 -10.77 5.80
N SER A 408 12.49 -11.26 5.30
CA SER A 408 11.35 -10.41 4.98
C SER A 408 10.06 -11.01 5.52
N LEU A 409 9.15 -10.13 5.93
CA LEU A 409 7.76 -10.45 6.20
C LEU A 409 6.95 -10.03 4.98
N PHE A 410 6.19 -10.96 4.48
CA PHE A 410 5.30 -10.73 3.34
C PHE A 410 3.87 -11.00 3.82
N ASP A 411 3.12 -9.94 4.02
CA ASP A 411 1.73 -10.01 4.46
C ASP A 411 0.81 -9.66 3.28
N PHE A 412 0.01 -10.62 2.86
CA PHE A 412 -1.08 -10.42 1.93
C PHE A 412 -2.40 -10.38 2.67
#